data_cff29857fe25a3a9cd5d2f55bef79570
#
_entry.id   cff29857fe25a3a9cd5d2f55bef79570
#
_cell.length_a   1.000
_cell.length_b   1.000
_cell.length_c   1.000
_cell.angle_alpha   90.00
_cell.angle_beta   90.00
_cell.angle_gamma   90.00
#
_symmetry.space_group_name_H-M   'P 1'
#
loop_
_entity.id
_entity.type
_entity.pdbx_description
1 polymer ?
#
loop_
_entity_poly.entity_id
_entity_poly.type
_entity_poly.pdbx_seq_one_letter_code
_entity_poly.pdbx_strand_id
1 'polypeptide(L)'
;MIHRHGERYPDPGPMADMNAALAKIYDSNVTTFKGDLAFLNEWNTYMTNPCDAGQESFSGAYAGLLSGYRHGTEHRVRYGHLWDGDSVVPIFSSGYERVIETARKFGEGFFGYNYSTNAAINIIPEAESQGADSLTPTCDKDNDYKTCEDLTNLMPVFNVAAERFNSQNPGLALNSSDIYILMRMIISFLIRYPMGFLRSLGRI
;
A
#
# COMPACT_ATOMS: atom_id res chain seq x y z
N MET A 1 0.14 -2.29 -22.45
CA MET A 1 0.79 -2.33 -21.12
C MET A 1 -0.29 -2.44 -20.07
N ILE A 2 -0.09 -3.23 -19.02
CA ILE A 2 -0.96 -3.27 -17.84
C ILE A 2 -0.16 -2.73 -16.68
N HIS A 3 -0.78 -1.87 -15.88
CA HIS A 3 -0.17 -1.23 -14.72
C HIS A 3 -1.13 -1.30 -13.53
N ARG A 4 -0.61 -1.53 -12.34
CA ARG A 4 -1.37 -1.42 -11.09
C ARG A 4 -1.42 0.04 -10.64
N HIS A 5 -2.42 0.43 -9.85
CA HIS A 5 -2.41 1.71 -9.15
C HIS A 5 -1.10 1.91 -8.36
N GLY A 6 -0.73 3.14 -8.07
CA GLY A 6 0.41 3.50 -7.25
C GLY A 6 0.26 3.06 -5.78
N GLU A 7 1.23 3.41 -4.95
CA GLU A 7 1.20 3.12 -3.52
C GLU A 7 -0.02 3.77 -2.87
N ARG A 8 -0.71 3.03 -2.03
CA ARG A 8 -1.95 3.44 -1.38
C ARG A 8 -1.98 3.11 0.10
N TYR A 9 -2.85 3.79 0.82
CA TYR A 9 -3.22 3.39 2.17
C TYR A 9 -3.93 2.04 2.17
N PRO A 10 -3.90 1.30 3.29
CA PRO A 10 -4.70 0.08 3.45
C PRO A 10 -6.18 0.35 3.23
N ASP A 11 -6.92 -0.67 2.82
CA ASP A 11 -8.38 -0.62 2.79
C ASP A 11 -8.95 -0.41 4.22
N PRO A 12 -10.20 0.05 4.38
CA PRO A 12 -10.76 0.44 5.68
C PRO A 12 -10.64 -0.64 6.77
N GLY A 13 -10.94 -1.90 6.46
CA GLY A 13 -10.82 -3.01 7.41
C GLY A 13 -9.38 -3.22 7.89
N PRO A 14 -8.43 -3.54 7.01
CA PRO A 14 -7.02 -3.65 7.38
C PRO A 14 -6.45 -2.41 8.08
N MET A 15 -6.87 -1.20 7.72
CA MET A 15 -6.44 0.02 8.37
C MET A 15 -6.93 0.11 9.82
N ALA A 16 -8.16 -0.30 10.08
CA ALA A 16 -8.71 -0.37 11.42
C ALA A 16 -7.96 -1.38 12.30
N ASP A 17 -7.66 -2.57 11.76
CA ASP A 17 -6.87 -3.59 12.46
C ASP A 17 -5.47 -3.08 12.82
N MET A 18 -4.80 -2.42 11.87
CA MET A 18 -3.47 -1.82 12.07
C MET A 18 -3.50 -0.75 13.16
N ASN A 19 -4.50 0.13 13.14
CA ASN A 19 -4.66 1.16 14.15
C ASN A 19 -4.98 0.56 15.53
N ALA A 20 -5.77 -0.51 15.59
CA ALA A 20 -6.04 -1.22 16.83
C ALA A 20 -4.77 -1.87 17.43
N ALA A 21 -3.94 -2.48 16.60
CA ALA A 21 -2.65 -3.02 17.05
C ALA A 21 -1.68 -1.93 17.53
N LEU A 22 -1.65 -0.79 16.85
CA LEU A 22 -0.86 0.38 17.28
C LEU A 22 -1.40 0.98 18.59
N ALA A 23 -2.72 1.05 18.76
CA ALA A 23 -3.32 1.55 19.99
C ALA A 23 -2.86 0.74 21.22
N LYS A 24 -2.76 -0.60 21.12
CA LYS A 24 -2.21 -1.42 22.21
C LYS A 24 -0.79 -1.02 22.60
N ILE A 25 0.00 -0.52 21.65
CA ILE A 25 1.36 -0.06 21.88
C ILE A 25 1.34 1.33 22.54
N TYR A 26 0.64 2.28 21.93
CA TYR A 26 0.64 3.67 22.40
C TYR A 26 -0.12 3.88 23.69
N ASP A 27 -1.18 3.10 23.94
CA ASP A 27 -1.98 3.13 25.17
C ASP A 27 -1.37 2.26 26.29
N SER A 28 -0.24 1.59 26.03
CA SER A 28 0.47 0.83 27.04
C SER A 28 1.10 1.73 28.11
N ASN A 29 1.39 1.16 29.27
CA ASN A 29 2.09 1.89 30.34
C ASN A 29 3.61 2.04 30.09
N VAL A 30 4.07 1.75 28.86
CA VAL A 30 5.48 1.90 28.48
C VAL A 30 5.78 3.35 28.14
N THR A 31 6.57 4.01 28.97
CA THR A 31 6.97 5.42 28.78
C THR A 31 8.15 5.58 27.83
N THR A 32 8.96 4.54 27.66
CA THR A 32 10.12 4.53 26.78
C THR A 32 10.32 3.13 26.26
N PHE A 33 10.17 2.97 24.95
CA PHE A 33 10.38 1.70 24.27
C PHE A 33 11.85 1.35 24.17
N LYS A 34 12.17 0.07 24.36
CA LYS A 34 13.53 -0.48 24.34
C LYS A 34 13.68 -1.57 23.31
N GLY A 35 14.93 -1.96 23.08
CA GLY A 35 15.25 -3.07 22.18
C GLY A 35 14.75 -2.83 20.76
N ASP A 36 14.06 -3.81 20.22
CA ASP A 36 13.59 -3.80 18.84
C ASP A 36 12.52 -2.73 18.57
N LEU A 37 11.81 -2.28 19.60
CA LEU A 37 10.77 -1.26 19.49
C LEU A 37 11.27 0.16 19.85
N ALA A 38 12.57 0.36 20.09
CA ALA A 38 13.12 1.67 20.48
C ALA A 38 12.81 2.79 19.45
N PHE A 39 12.64 2.45 18.17
CA PHE A 39 12.30 3.41 17.14
C PHE A 39 10.92 4.08 17.35
N LEU A 40 9.99 3.45 18.10
CA LEU A 40 8.67 4.00 18.42
C LEU A 40 8.73 5.23 19.33
N ASN A 41 9.88 5.50 19.97
CA ASN A 41 10.05 6.73 20.73
C ASN A 41 10.05 7.99 19.86
N GLU A 42 10.36 7.84 18.56
CA GLU A 42 10.47 8.94 17.61
C GLU A 42 9.50 8.79 16.42
N TRP A 43 8.93 7.60 16.25
CA TRP A 43 8.06 7.29 15.13
C TRP A 43 6.58 7.32 15.52
N ASN A 44 5.77 7.91 14.69
CA ASN A 44 4.31 7.87 14.76
C ASN A 44 3.70 7.39 13.45
N THR A 45 2.51 6.78 13.55
CA THR A 45 1.72 6.45 12.38
C THR A 45 1.22 7.72 11.70
N TYR A 46 1.16 7.69 10.38
CA TYR A 46 0.49 8.72 9.57
C TYR A 46 -0.87 8.25 9.01
N MET A 47 -1.34 7.07 9.42
CA MET A 47 -2.69 6.59 9.15
C MET A 47 -3.70 7.23 10.12
N THR A 48 -3.72 8.56 10.16
CA THR A 48 -4.51 9.32 11.12
C THR A 48 -5.90 9.70 10.62
N ASN A 49 -6.09 9.67 9.31
CA ASN A 49 -7.34 10.05 8.68
C ASN A 49 -8.05 8.83 8.06
N PRO A 50 -9.19 8.38 8.59
CA PRO A 50 -9.94 7.25 8.03
C PRO A 50 -10.40 7.47 6.57
N CYS A 51 -10.55 8.73 6.13
CA CYS A 51 -10.93 9.06 4.76
C CYS A 51 -9.85 8.72 3.74
N ASP A 52 -8.59 8.54 4.17
CA ASP A 52 -7.49 8.16 3.29
C ASP A 52 -7.46 6.66 3.01
N ALA A 53 -8.27 5.87 3.73
CA ALA A 53 -8.30 4.41 3.55
C ALA A 53 -8.61 4.03 2.10
N GLY A 54 -7.77 3.17 1.54
CA GLY A 54 -7.88 2.71 0.15
C GLY A 54 -7.46 3.72 -0.91
N GLN A 55 -7.17 4.98 -0.55
CA GLN A 55 -6.72 6.01 -1.49
C GLN A 55 -5.21 5.95 -1.72
N GLU A 56 -4.73 6.51 -2.84
CA GLU A 56 -3.30 6.64 -3.07
C GLU A 56 -2.65 7.60 -2.05
N SER A 57 -1.43 7.30 -1.67
CA SER A 57 -0.67 8.16 -0.77
C SER A 57 -0.23 9.44 -1.47
N PHE A 58 -0.39 10.59 -0.80
CA PHE A 58 -0.15 11.91 -1.39
C PHE A 58 1.23 12.48 -1.09
N SER A 59 1.98 11.91 -0.17
CA SER A 59 3.18 12.55 0.36
C SER A 59 4.40 11.67 0.36
N GLY A 60 5.58 12.30 0.19
CA GLY A 60 6.88 11.65 0.22
C GLY A 60 7.36 11.17 -1.15
N ALA A 61 8.59 10.69 -1.18
CA ALA A 61 9.26 10.27 -2.42
C ALA A 61 8.62 9.05 -3.10
N TYR A 62 7.79 8.35 -2.37
CA TYR A 62 7.09 7.14 -2.80
C TYR A 62 5.56 7.31 -2.74
N ALA A 63 5.09 8.54 -2.86
CA ALA A 63 3.66 8.77 -2.99
C ALA A 63 3.12 8.08 -4.24
N GLY A 64 1.99 7.43 -4.13
CA GLY A 64 1.38 6.67 -5.24
C GLY A 64 1.19 7.51 -6.49
N LEU A 65 0.76 8.75 -6.33
CA LEU A 65 0.66 9.70 -7.43
C LEU A 65 2.00 9.97 -8.12
N LEU A 66 3.09 10.08 -7.35
CA LEU A 66 4.43 10.28 -7.89
C LEU A 66 4.93 9.04 -8.62
N SER A 67 4.58 7.84 -8.15
CA SER A 67 4.91 6.58 -8.85
C SER A 67 4.24 6.51 -10.21
N GLY A 68 2.96 6.87 -10.31
CA GLY A 68 2.26 6.97 -11.60
C GLY A 68 2.97 7.91 -12.57
N TYR A 69 3.32 9.10 -12.10
CA TYR A 69 4.04 10.11 -12.90
C TYR A 69 5.42 9.62 -13.36
N ARG A 70 6.21 9.03 -12.46
CA ARG A 70 7.53 8.45 -12.79
C ARG A 70 7.44 7.38 -13.85
N HIS A 71 6.50 6.46 -13.73
CA HIS A 71 6.29 5.42 -14.74
C HIS A 71 5.93 6.01 -16.11
N GLY A 72 5.07 7.04 -16.13
CA GLY A 72 4.80 7.78 -17.37
C GLY A 72 6.05 8.36 -18.01
N THR A 73 6.89 9.01 -17.22
CA THR A 73 8.16 9.60 -17.68
C THR A 73 9.14 8.53 -18.19
N GLU A 74 9.29 7.44 -17.47
CA GLU A 74 10.15 6.31 -17.87
C GLU A 74 9.67 5.69 -19.20
N HIS A 75 8.36 5.53 -19.36
CA HIS A 75 7.76 5.03 -20.60
C HIS A 75 7.92 6.02 -21.74
N ARG A 76 7.85 7.32 -21.47
CA ARG A 76 8.14 8.35 -22.47
C ARG A 76 9.55 8.22 -23.00
N VAL A 77 10.53 8.02 -22.14
CA VAL A 77 11.94 7.84 -22.55
C VAL A 77 12.10 6.59 -23.42
N ARG A 78 11.45 5.50 -23.07
CA ARG A 78 11.61 4.21 -23.77
C ARG A 78 10.77 4.12 -25.04
N TYR A 79 9.54 4.61 -25.03
CA TYR A 79 8.54 4.34 -26.05
C TYR A 79 7.97 5.60 -26.70
N GLY A 80 8.43 6.80 -26.31
CA GLY A 80 7.94 8.04 -26.84
C GLY A 80 8.10 8.17 -28.37
N HIS A 81 9.07 7.47 -28.95
CA HIS A 81 9.28 7.42 -30.39
C HIS A 81 8.18 6.64 -31.17
N LEU A 82 7.33 5.88 -30.45
CA LEU A 82 6.18 5.17 -31.06
C LEU A 82 4.95 6.06 -31.18
N TRP A 83 4.95 7.22 -30.50
CA TRP A 83 3.85 8.18 -30.60
C TRP A 83 4.19 9.25 -31.64
N ASP A 84 3.24 9.53 -32.52
CA ASP A 84 3.39 10.46 -33.65
C ASP A 84 3.38 11.96 -33.25
N GLY A 85 3.06 12.26 -31.99
CA GLY A 85 2.99 13.60 -31.45
C GLY A 85 1.60 14.23 -31.43
N ASP A 86 0.66 13.70 -32.21
CA ASP A 86 -0.67 14.30 -32.41
C ASP A 86 -1.83 13.36 -32.07
N SER A 87 -1.66 12.05 -32.25
CA SER A 87 -2.73 11.06 -31.99
C SER A 87 -3.12 11.03 -30.53
N VAL A 88 -4.43 10.99 -30.26
CA VAL A 88 -4.98 10.77 -28.92
C VAL A 88 -4.86 9.30 -28.56
N VAL A 89 -4.10 9.00 -27.50
CA VAL A 89 -3.86 7.64 -27.03
C VAL A 89 -4.87 7.26 -25.97
N PRO A 90 -5.64 6.16 -26.13
CA PRO A 90 -6.55 5.70 -25.12
C PRO A 90 -5.81 5.07 -23.95
N ILE A 91 -6.16 5.48 -22.73
CA ILE A 91 -5.73 4.86 -21.48
C ILE A 91 -6.99 4.32 -20.79
N PHE A 92 -7.05 3.01 -20.57
CA PHE A 92 -8.17 2.37 -19.89
C PHE A 92 -7.88 2.26 -18.40
N SER A 93 -8.83 2.67 -17.57
CA SER A 93 -8.73 2.64 -16.12
C SER A 93 -9.93 1.95 -15.50
N SER A 94 -9.73 1.14 -14.48
CA SER A 94 -10.81 0.68 -13.62
C SER A 94 -11.46 1.85 -12.88
N GLY A 95 -12.70 1.66 -12.43
CA GLY A 95 -13.53 2.72 -11.86
C GLY A 95 -13.16 3.20 -10.46
N TYR A 96 -12.15 2.62 -9.80
CA TYR A 96 -11.67 3.12 -8.52
C TYR A 96 -10.85 4.40 -8.67
N GLU A 97 -11.10 5.39 -7.82
CA GLU A 97 -10.43 6.70 -7.87
C GLU A 97 -8.90 6.57 -7.89
N ARG A 98 -8.31 5.71 -7.05
CA ARG A 98 -6.87 5.44 -7.03
C ARG A 98 -6.31 4.97 -8.37
N VAL A 99 -7.08 4.21 -9.15
CA VAL A 99 -6.65 3.72 -10.46
C VAL A 99 -6.77 4.82 -11.51
N ILE A 100 -7.85 5.61 -11.43
CA ILE A 100 -8.08 6.77 -12.29
C ILE A 100 -6.96 7.79 -12.10
N GLU A 101 -6.61 8.10 -10.84
CA GLU A 101 -5.53 9.03 -10.53
C GLU A 101 -4.16 8.52 -11.00
N THR A 102 -3.88 7.22 -10.83
CA THR A 102 -2.66 6.61 -11.41
C THR A 102 -2.62 6.78 -12.93
N ALA A 103 -3.74 6.55 -13.62
CA ALA A 103 -3.83 6.71 -15.07
C ALA A 103 -3.61 8.16 -15.50
N ARG A 104 -4.18 9.13 -14.77
CA ARG A 104 -3.96 10.57 -14.98
C ARG A 104 -2.49 10.93 -14.81
N LYS A 105 -1.88 10.51 -13.70
CA LYS A 105 -0.47 10.79 -13.41
C LYS A 105 0.48 10.11 -14.38
N PHE A 106 0.16 8.91 -14.85
CA PHE A 106 0.89 8.30 -15.95
C PHE A 106 0.79 9.13 -17.23
N GLY A 107 -0.41 9.60 -17.58
CA GLY A 107 -0.63 10.49 -18.71
C GLY A 107 0.18 11.78 -18.61
N GLU A 108 0.17 12.44 -17.45
CA GLU A 108 1.00 13.64 -17.18
C GLU A 108 2.49 13.35 -17.38
N GLY A 109 2.98 12.22 -16.87
CA GLY A 109 4.39 11.82 -17.03
C GLY A 109 4.76 11.49 -18.46
N PHE A 110 3.88 10.85 -19.22
CA PHE A 110 4.16 10.46 -20.61
C PHE A 110 3.99 11.60 -21.61
N PHE A 111 2.87 12.35 -21.55
CA PHE A 111 2.52 13.39 -22.51
C PHE A 111 2.89 14.81 -22.06
N GLY A 112 3.24 14.99 -20.79
CA GLY A 112 3.55 16.28 -20.21
C GLY A 112 2.31 17.07 -19.77
N TYR A 113 2.46 18.39 -19.62
CA TYR A 113 1.43 19.26 -19.06
C TYR A 113 0.09 19.20 -19.83
N ASN A 114 0.12 19.05 -21.14
CA ASN A 114 -1.07 18.99 -21.97
C ASN A 114 -1.60 17.56 -22.17
N TYR A 115 -1.35 16.66 -21.24
CA TYR A 115 -1.72 15.24 -21.39
C TYR A 115 -3.20 15.04 -21.71
N SER A 116 -4.09 15.89 -21.22
CA SER A 116 -5.54 15.80 -21.45
C SER A 116 -5.97 15.98 -22.91
N THR A 117 -5.10 16.54 -23.74
CA THR A 117 -5.33 16.64 -25.19
C THR A 117 -4.80 15.42 -25.94
N ASN A 118 -3.81 14.74 -25.37
CA ASN A 118 -3.09 13.64 -26.01
C ASN A 118 -3.46 12.27 -25.46
N ALA A 119 -4.19 12.22 -24.34
CA ALA A 119 -4.64 10.99 -23.71
C ALA A 119 -6.15 11.04 -23.45
N ALA A 120 -6.85 10.01 -23.88
CA ALA A 120 -8.25 9.78 -23.50
C ALA A 120 -8.32 8.77 -22.38
N ILE A 121 -8.64 9.22 -21.16
CA ILE A 121 -8.83 8.33 -20.01
C ILE A 121 -10.23 7.71 -20.11
N ASN A 122 -10.29 6.42 -20.42
CA ASN A 122 -11.53 5.64 -20.54
C ASN A 122 -11.74 4.87 -19.24
N ILE A 123 -12.73 5.28 -18.46
CA ILE A 123 -13.06 4.63 -17.18
C ILE A 123 -13.96 3.43 -17.47
N ILE A 124 -13.52 2.25 -17.05
CA ILE A 124 -14.29 1.00 -17.11
C ILE A 124 -14.92 0.81 -15.73
N PRO A 125 -16.27 0.86 -15.61
CA PRO A 125 -16.96 0.65 -14.35
C PRO A 125 -16.66 -0.75 -13.80
N GLU A 126 -16.61 -0.87 -12.48
CA GLU A 126 -16.40 -2.18 -11.83
C GLU A 126 -17.70 -2.89 -11.45
N ALA A 127 -18.83 -2.19 -11.53
CA ALA A 127 -20.12 -2.77 -11.22
C ALA A 127 -20.50 -3.81 -12.28
N GLU A 128 -20.74 -5.04 -11.84
CA GLU A 128 -21.17 -6.16 -12.69
C GLU A 128 -22.42 -5.82 -13.51
N SER A 129 -23.35 -5.04 -12.92
CA SER A 129 -24.56 -4.53 -13.60
C SER A 129 -24.26 -3.63 -14.80
N GLN A 130 -23.05 -3.10 -14.90
CA GLN A 130 -22.58 -2.27 -16.02
C GLN A 130 -21.77 -3.09 -17.05
N GLY A 131 -21.61 -4.40 -16.81
CA GLY A 131 -21.02 -5.34 -17.74
C GLY A 131 -19.52 -5.18 -17.97
N ALA A 132 -18.79 -4.62 -17.03
CA ALA A 132 -17.44 -4.14 -17.28
C ALA A 132 -16.37 -4.47 -16.26
N ASP A 133 -16.38 -5.65 -15.67
CA ASP A 133 -15.31 -6.10 -14.74
C ASP A 133 -14.02 -6.57 -15.43
N SER A 134 -13.81 -6.19 -16.69
CA SER A 134 -12.69 -6.68 -17.51
C SER A 134 -11.29 -6.33 -16.95
N LEU A 135 -11.15 -5.30 -16.12
CA LEU A 135 -9.91 -4.91 -15.45
C LEU A 135 -9.83 -5.42 -14.01
N THR A 136 -10.90 -5.98 -13.49
CA THR A 136 -10.99 -6.62 -12.17
C THR A 136 -11.58 -8.03 -12.33
N PRO A 137 -10.87 -8.93 -13.04
CA PRO A 137 -11.42 -10.26 -13.30
C PRO A 137 -11.63 -10.98 -11.98
N THR A 138 -12.85 -11.44 -11.79
CA THR A 138 -13.23 -12.34 -10.70
C THR A 138 -12.89 -13.77 -11.11
N CYS A 139 -11.61 -14.12 -11.07
CA CYS A 139 -11.19 -15.51 -11.15
C CYS A 139 -11.62 -16.20 -9.88
N ASP A 140 -12.32 -17.30 -10.03
CA ASP A 140 -12.79 -18.27 -9.03
C ASP A 140 -12.48 -17.86 -7.57
N LYS A 141 -13.38 -17.10 -6.96
CA LYS A 141 -13.23 -16.43 -5.65
C LYS A 141 -12.84 -17.36 -4.49
N ASP A 142 -12.88 -18.67 -4.71
CA ASP A 142 -12.77 -19.65 -3.61
C ASP A 142 -11.36 -20.23 -3.43
N ASN A 143 -10.46 -20.13 -4.38
CA ASN A 143 -9.19 -20.85 -4.30
C ASN A 143 -7.96 -19.98 -4.00
N ASP A 144 -7.87 -18.75 -4.51
CA ASP A 144 -6.67 -17.95 -4.35
C ASP A 144 -6.52 -17.32 -2.96
N TYR A 145 -7.64 -16.99 -2.31
CA TYR A 145 -7.61 -16.41 -0.95
C TYR A 145 -7.33 -17.45 0.14
N LYS A 146 -7.86 -18.66 0.02
CA LYS A 146 -7.70 -19.72 1.04
C LYS A 146 -6.25 -20.15 1.21
N THR A 147 -5.48 -20.18 0.13
CA THR A 147 -4.06 -20.57 0.17
C THR A 147 -3.18 -19.51 0.84
N CYS A 148 -3.56 -18.23 0.74
CA CYS A 148 -2.83 -17.13 1.37
C CYS A 148 -3.25 -16.85 2.82
N GLU A 149 -4.40 -17.34 3.26
CA GLU A 149 -4.94 -17.10 4.61
C GLU A 149 -4.54 -18.17 5.64
N ASP A 150 -3.98 -19.29 5.23
CA ASP A 150 -3.48 -20.30 6.18
C ASP A 150 -2.13 -19.87 6.78
N LEU A 151 -2.23 -18.98 7.76
CA LEU A 151 -1.10 -18.46 8.54
C LEU A 151 -0.76 -19.36 9.73
N THR A 152 -1.43 -20.50 9.88
CA THR A 152 -1.27 -21.41 11.03
C THR A 152 0.21 -21.77 11.23
N ASN A 153 0.94 -21.99 10.15
CA ASN A 153 2.36 -22.33 10.18
C ASN A 153 3.28 -21.15 10.59
N LEU A 154 2.81 -19.91 10.48
CA LEU A 154 3.59 -18.70 10.85
C LEU A 154 3.29 -18.21 12.27
N MET A 155 2.17 -18.63 12.87
CA MET A 155 1.79 -18.21 14.22
C MET A 155 2.85 -18.51 15.28
N PRO A 156 3.57 -19.64 15.28
CA PRO A 156 4.64 -19.89 16.26
C PRO A 156 5.77 -18.86 16.20
N VAL A 157 6.14 -18.40 14.99
CA VAL A 157 7.17 -17.37 14.80
C VAL A 157 6.69 -16.03 15.35
N PHE A 158 5.43 -15.68 15.13
CA PHE A 158 4.85 -14.44 15.64
C PHE A 158 4.72 -14.45 17.16
N ASN A 159 4.46 -15.60 17.79
CA ASN A 159 4.48 -15.75 19.23
C ASN A 159 5.86 -15.43 19.82
N VAL A 160 6.93 -15.99 19.23
CA VAL A 160 8.31 -15.70 19.68
C VAL A 160 8.63 -14.20 19.57
N ALA A 161 8.18 -13.55 18.49
CA ALA A 161 8.37 -12.12 18.33
C ALA A 161 7.57 -11.31 19.37
N ALA A 162 6.32 -11.68 19.64
CA ALA A 162 5.48 -11.03 20.64
C ALA A 162 6.10 -11.17 22.05
N GLU A 163 6.53 -12.37 22.44
CA GLU A 163 7.20 -12.62 23.71
C GLU A 163 8.48 -11.77 23.87
N ARG A 164 9.27 -11.67 22.81
CA ARG A 164 10.49 -10.85 22.81
C ARG A 164 10.17 -9.37 23.00
N PHE A 165 9.21 -8.82 22.27
CA PHE A 165 8.82 -7.41 22.39
C PHE A 165 8.25 -7.09 23.76
N ASN A 166 7.40 -7.97 24.30
CA ASN A 166 6.83 -7.82 25.63
C ASN A 166 7.89 -7.92 26.74
N SER A 167 8.86 -8.84 26.59
CA SER A 167 9.96 -8.98 27.56
C SER A 167 10.91 -7.77 27.59
N GLN A 168 11.16 -7.16 26.44
CA GLN A 168 11.96 -5.95 26.32
C GLN A 168 11.24 -4.70 26.86
N ASN A 169 9.89 -4.74 26.86
CA ASN A 169 9.04 -3.59 27.21
C ASN A 169 7.94 -4.02 28.21
N PRO A 170 8.29 -4.18 29.50
CA PRO A 170 7.30 -4.54 30.53
C PRO A 170 6.12 -3.56 30.56
N GLY A 171 4.90 -4.09 30.50
CA GLY A 171 3.68 -3.30 30.35
C GLY A 171 3.07 -3.39 28.95
N LEU A 172 3.81 -3.90 27.97
CA LEU A 172 3.30 -4.23 26.64
C LEU A 172 2.67 -5.62 26.65
N ALA A 173 1.57 -5.80 25.93
CA ALA A 173 0.81 -7.06 25.86
C ALA A 173 0.40 -7.40 24.40
N LEU A 174 1.39 -7.52 23.52
CA LEU A 174 1.18 -7.96 22.14
C LEU A 174 1.03 -9.47 22.06
N ASN A 175 0.23 -9.94 21.12
CA ASN A 175 0.08 -11.35 20.77
C ASN A 175 0.51 -11.60 19.31
N SER A 176 0.48 -12.84 18.86
CA SER A 176 0.85 -13.24 17.49
C SER A 176 0.03 -12.54 16.40
N SER A 177 -1.26 -12.32 16.66
CA SER A 177 -2.11 -11.62 15.70
C SER A 177 -1.72 -10.15 15.55
N ASP A 178 -1.36 -9.50 16.66
CA ASP A 178 -0.86 -8.12 16.61
C ASP A 178 0.44 -8.03 15.79
N ILE A 179 1.36 -8.97 15.97
CA ILE A 179 2.60 -9.04 15.19
C ILE A 179 2.31 -9.23 13.71
N TYR A 180 1.40 -10.15 13.36
CA TYR A 180 0.99 -10.35 11.98
C TYR A 180 0.42 -9.07 11.35
N ILE A 181 -0.48 -8.39 12.07
CA ILE A 181 -1.09 -7.14 11.61
C ILE A 181 -0.02 -6.05 11.42
N LEU A 182 0.91 -5.91 12.39
CA LEU A 182 2.01 -4.94 12.29
C LEU A 182 2.94 -5.26 11.12
N MET A 183 3.19 -6.54 10.81
CA MET A 183 3.96 -6.91 9.62
C MET A 183 3.27 -6.50 8.32
N ARG A 184 1.95 -6.57 8.25
CA ARG A 184 1.20 -6.08 7.07
C ARG A 184 1.38 -4.58 6.85
N MET A 185 1.58 -3.80 7.91
CA MET A 185 1.94 -2.38 7.81
C MET A 185 3.26 -2.18 7.07
N ILE A 186 4.26 -3.02 7.35
CA ILE A 186 5.59 -2.91 6.74
C ILE A 186 5.50 -3.03 5.22
N ILE A 187 4.73 -3.99 4.73
CA ILE A 187 4.54 -4.21 3.29
C ILE A 187 3.88 -2.99 2.63
N SER A 188 3.02 -2.29 3.35
CA SER A 188 2.34 -1.08 2.87
C SER A 188 3.22 0.19 3.00
N PHE A 189 4.22 0.19 3.90
CA PHE A 189 4.96 1.39 4.33
C PHE A 189 6.48 1.29 4.29
N LEU A 190 7.03 0.16 3.86
CA LEU A 190 8.49 -0.10 3.80
C LEU A 190 9.29 0.94 3.03
N ILE A 191 8.61 1.78 2.31
CA ILE A 191 9.20 2.71 1.39
C ILE A 191 9.58 4.04 2.05
N ARG A 192 9.16 4.31 3.28
CA ARG A 192 9.32 5.65 3.86
C ARG A 192 10.41 5.83 4.91
N TYR A 193 10.85 4.76 5.58
CA TYR A 193 11.92 4.85 6.58
C TYR A 193 12.89 3.67 6.48
N PRO A 194 14.19 3.92 6.40
CA PRO A 194 15.17 2.87 6.19
C PRO A 194 15.35 1.98 7.42
N MET A 195 14.97 0.70 7.26
CA MET A 195 15.69 -0.42 7.83
C MET A 195 15.71 -0.66 9.35
N GLY A 196 15.19 0.21 10.23
CA GLY A 196 15.19 -0.05 11.68
C GLY A 196 14.29 -1.23 12.05
N PHE A 197 13.05 -1.22 11.57
CA PHE A 197 12.05 -2.25 11.89
C PHE A 197 12.33 -3.59 11.21
N LEU A 198 12.83 -3.59 9.97
CA LEU A 198 13.20 -4.83 9.27
C LEU A 198 14.43 -5.50 9.88
N ARG A 199 15.39 -4.71 10.39
CA ARG A 199 16.54 -5.29 11.09
C ARG A 199 16.13 -5.98 12.39
N SER A 200 15.07 -5.50 13.04
CA SER A 200 14.55 -6.12 14.25
C SER A 200 13.81 -7.43 13.98
N LEU A 201 13.08 -7.52 12.84
CA LEU A 201 12.40 -8.75 12.44
C LEU A 201 13.34 -9.77 11.77
N GLY A 202 14.38 -9.34 11.10
CA GLY A 202 15.37 -10.20 10.44
C GLY A 202 16.38 -10.88 11.37
N ARG A 203 16.22 -10.76 12.69
CA ARG A 203 16.93 -11.53 13.71
C ARG A 203 16.10 -12.68 14.29
N ILE A 204 15.11 -13.13 13.54
CA ILE A 204 14.32 -14.33 13.84
C ILE A 204 15.06 -15.55 13.32
#